data_705a77fe6d528cd75333e27d070b6819
#
_entry.id   705a77fe6d528cd75333e27d070b6819
#
_cell.length_a   1.000
_cell.length_b   1.000
_cell.length_c   1.000
_cell.angle_alpha   90.00
_cell.angle_beta   90.00
_cell.angle_gamma   90.00
#
_symmetry.space_group_name_H-M   'P 1'
#
loop_
_entity.id
_entity.type
_entity.pdbx_description
1 polymer ?
#
loop_
_entity_poly.entity_id
_entity_poly.type
_entity_poly.pdbx_seq_one_letter_code
_entity_poly.pdbx_strand_id
1 'polypeptide(L)'
;MSETACAKQWGYVIADCVFLALGAGEARAALTGEAAEEIAEAAKPVISKMEQYIIVIADKEKSSTEIATAVFGVISTIWTGGCLGAVVSSWLGTLTLGDEILYGASALATLLAACATDGLAEIGAIAVELANAGWLVDDSIKCVDACSYA
;
A
#
# COMPACT_ATOMS: atom_id res chain seq x y z
N MET A 1 -14.10 -11.86 -13.65
CA MET A 1 -13.86 -11.41 -12.25
C MET A 1 -14.71 -10.20 -11.97
N SER A 2 -15.22 -10.10 -10.76
CA SER A 2 -16.07 -8.97 -10.40
C SER A 2 -15.24 -7.73 -10.08
N GLU A 3 -15.81 -6.55 -10.30
CA GLU A 3 -15.19 -5.29 -9.91
C GLU A 3 -14.89 -5.25 -8.40
N THR A 4 -15.75 -5.88 -7.61
CA THR A 4 -15.58 -5.95 -6.15
C THR A 4 -14.30 -6.72 -5.78
N ALA A 5 -14.01 -7.82 -6.45
CA ALA A 5 -12.79 -8.59 -6.20
C ALA A 5 -11.55 -7.77 -6.56
N CYS A 6 -11.57 -7.08 -7.70
CA CYS A 6 -10.50 -6.19 -8.12
C CYS A 6 -10.29 -5.06 -7.11
N ALA A 7 -11.35 -4.36 -6.73
CA ALA A 7 -11.29 -3.28 -5.76
C ALA A 7 -10.75 -3.74 -4.41
N LYS A 8 -11.21 -4.87 -3.90
CA LYS A 8 -10.75 -5.44 -2.64
C LYS A 8 -9.24 -5.71 -2.68
N GLN A 9 -8.74 -6.31 -3.74
CA GLN A 9 -7.32 -6.60 -3.87
C GLN A 9 -6.49 -5.32 -3.96
N TRP A 10 -6.98 -4.29 -4.64
CA TRP A 10 -6.33 -2.98 -4.63
C TRP A 10 -6.22 -2.42 -3.22
N GLY A 11 -7.28 -2.53 -2.43
CA GLY A 11 -7.27 -2.08 -1.04
C GLY A 11 -6.21 -2.80 -0.21
N TYR A 12 -6.08 -4.11 -0.36
CA TYR A 12 -5.05 -4.88 0.33
C TYR A 12 -3.65 -4.44 -0.09
N VAL A 13 -3.40 -4.28 -1.38
CA VAL A 13 -2.08 -3.89 -1.88
C VAL A 13 -1.70 -2.49 -1.41
N ILE A 14 -2.62 -1.55 -1.48
CA ILE A 14 -2.38 -0.17 -1.01
C ILE A 14 -2.05 -0.17 0.48
N ALA A 15 -2.83 -0.88 1.28
CA ALA A 15 -2.57 -1.01 2.72
C ALA A 15 -1.23 -1.66 3.00
N ASP A 16 -0.89 -2.72 2.26
CA ASP A 16 0.40 -3.40 2.38
C ASP A 16 1.57 -2.45 2.13
N CYS A 17 1.48 -1.61 1.10
CA CYS A 17 2.51 -0.62 0.79
C CYS A 17 2.68 0.38 1.94
N VAL A 18 1.58 0.86 2.50
CA VAL A 18 1.61 1.79 3.64
C VAL A 18 2.21 1.11 4.87
N PHE A 19 1.81 -0.12 5.16
CA PHE A 19 2.34 -0.87 6.31
C PHE A 19 3.84 -1.09 6.18
N LEU A 20 4.33 -1.43 5.00
CA LEU A 20 5.77 -1.59 4.76
C LEU A 20 6.52 -0.28 4.99
N ALA A 21 6.02 0.82 4.46
CA ALA A 21 6.66 2.12 4.61
C ALA A 21 6.74 2.57 6.07
N LEU A 22 5.79 2.14 6.89
CA LEU A 22 5.72 2.52 8.31
C LEU A 22 6.39 1.51 9.24
N GLY A 23 6.82 0.35 8.71
CA GLY A 23 7.32 -0.74 9.55
C GLY A 23 6.21 -1.37 10.41
N ALA A 24 4.96 -1.29 9.96
CA ALA A 24 3.79 -1.76 10.70
C ALA A 24 3.15 -2.99 10.04
N GLY A 25 3.96 -3.90 9.54
CA GLY A 25 3.48 -5.10 8.82
C GLY A 25 2.54 -5.97 9.62
N GLU A 26 2.63 -5.95 10.94
CA GLU A 26 1.73 -6.68 11.83
C GLU A 26 0.27 -6.21 11.71
N ALA A 27 0.06 -4.97 11.31
CA ALA A 27 -1.29 -4.43 11.12
C ALA A 27 -2.03 -5.11 9.97
N ARG A 28 -1.30 -5.77 9.05
CA ARG A 28 -1.90 -6.49 7.91
C ARG A 28 -2.90 -7.57 8.37
N ALA A 29 -2.61 -8.23 9.48
CA ALA A 29 -3.46 -9.30 10.01
C ALA A 29 -4.84 -8.79 10.47
N ALA A 30 -4.93 -7.52 10.85
CA ALA A 30 -6.18 -6.90 11.29
C ALA A 30 -7.01 -6.32 10.15
N LEU A 31 -6.48 -6.29 8.92
CA LEU A 31 -7.17 -5.69 7.79
C LEU A 31 -8.28 -6.62 7.27
N THR A 32 -9.50 -6.10 7.26
CA THR A 32 -10.66 -6.83 6.76
C THR A 32 -10.92 -6.53 5.29
N GLY A 33 -11.70 -7.39 4.61
CA GLY A 33 -12.11 -7.14 3.23
C GLY A 33 -12.93 -5.87 3.08
N GLU A 34 -13.74 -5.54 4.08
CA GLU A 34 -14.53 -4.31 4.09
C GLU A 34 -13.63 -3.07 4.15
N ALA A 35 -12.64 -3.10 5.02
CA ALA A 35 -11.67 -2.00 5.12
C ALA A 35 -10.86 -1.86 3.82
N ALA A 36 -10.48 -2.97 3.20
CA ALA A 36 -9.79 -2.95 1.92
C ALA A 36 -10.63 -2.28 0.82
N GLU A 37 -11.93 -2.57 0.78
CA GLU A 37 -12.84 -1.92 -0.17
C GLU A 37 -12.92 -0.41 0.06
N GLU A 38 -12.96 0.03 1.31
CA GLU A 38 -12.96 1.47 1.66
C GLU A 38 -11.66 2.16 1.22
N ILE A 39 -10.53 1.50 1.43
CA ILE A 39 -9.23 2.02 1.00
C ILE A 39 -9.18 2.17 -0.52
N ALA A 40 -9.66 1.17 -1.25
CA ALA A 40 -9.70 1.21 -2.70
C ALA A 40 -10.60 2.34 -3.20
N GLU A 41 -11.74 2.55 -2.56
CA GLU A 41 -12.64 3.65 -2.92
C GLU A 41 -11.98 5.00 -2.70
N ALA A 42 -11.23 5.16 -1.60
CA ALA A 42 -10.49 6.38 -1.31
C ALA A 42 -9.41 6.68 -2.35
N ALA A 43 -8.79 5.65 -2.91
CA ALA A 43 -7.72 5.77 -3.90
C ALA A 43 -8.21 5.71 -5.35
N LYS A 44 -9.49 5.50 -5.57
CA LYS A 44 -10.09 5.29 -6.89
C LYS A 44 -9.63 6.28 -7.97
N PRO A 45 -9.51 7.59 -7.70
CA PRO A 45 -9.08 8.54 -8.73
C PRO A 45 -7.68 8.29 -9.29
N VAL A 46 -6.83 7.58 -8.58
CA VAL A 46 -5.43 7.39 -8.96
C VAL A 46 -5.05 5.92 -9.24
N ILE A 47 -5.98 4.99 -9.09
CA ILE A 47 -5.72 3.56 -9.28
C ILE A 47 -5.09 3.26 -10.66
N SER A 48 -5.63 3.86 -11.71
CA SER A 48 -5.11 3.63 -13.07
C SER A 48 -3.64 4.03 -13.23
N LYS A 49 -3.18 4.99 -12.43
CA LYS A 49 -1.79 5.46 -12.47
C LYS A 49 -0.84 4.52 -11.71
N MET A 50 -1.38 3.61 -10.91
CA MET A 50 -0.60 2.70 -10.08
C MET A 50 -0.46 1.29 -10.66
N GLU A 51 -1.18 0.96 -11.73
CA GLU A 51 -1.16 -0.37 -12.35
C GLU A 51 0.27 -0.83 -12.66
N GLN A 52 1.08 0.03 -13.23
CA GLN A 52 2.47 -0.29 -13.59
C GLN A 52 3.29 -0.72 -12.38
N TYR A 53 3.05 -0.11 -11.21
CA TYR A 53 3.78 -0.44 -9.99
C TYR A 53 3.36 -1.80 -9.45
N ILE A 54 2.07 -2.12 -9.52
CA ILE A 54 1.57 -3.39 -9.03
C ILE A 54 2.09 -4.55 -9.90
N ILE A 55 2.19 -4.36 -11.20
CA ILE A 55 2.75 -5.34 -12.12
C ILE A 55 4.21 -5.63 -11.77
N VAL A 56 4.99 -4.60 -11.42
CA VAL A 56 6.38 -4.77 -10.98
C VAL A 56 6.44 -5.55 -9.66
N ILE A 57 5.61 -5.21 -8.69
CA ILE A 57 5.60 -5.88 -7.38
C ILE A 57 5.21 -7.36 -7.53
N ALA A 58 4.28 -7.67 -8.43
CA ALA A 58 3.82 -9.03 -8.68
C ALA A 58 4.86 -9.89 -9.41
N ASP A 59 5.88 -9.29 -9.99
CA ASP A 59 6.91 -10.00 -10.74
C ASP A 59 7.98 -10.53 -9.79
N LYS A 60 8.01 -11.86 -9.61
CA LYS A 60 8.93 -12.53 -8.69
C LYS A 60 10.39 -12.45 -9.10
N GLU A 61 10.68 -12.05 -10.34
CA GLU A 61 12.04 -11.91 -10.86
C GLU A 61 12.66 -10.54 -10.55
N LYS A 62 11.87 -9.59 -10.05
CA LYS A 62 12.37 -8.26 -9.73
C LYS A 62 13.18 -8.28 -8.43
N SER A 63 14.19 -7.41 -8.35
CA SER A 63 15.01 -7.26 -7.14
C SER A 63 14.21 -6.58 -6.03
N SER A 64 14.67 -6.72 -4.79
CA SER A 64 14.07 -6.03 -3.64
C SER A 64 14.05 -4.50 -3.83
N THR A 65 15.09 -3.94 -4.43
CA THR A 65 15.16 -2.50 -4.70
C THR A 65 14.13 -2.06 -5.74
N GLU A 66 13.95 -2.85 -6.79
CA GLU A 66 12.95 -2.56 -7.81
C GLU A 66 11.54 -2.60 -7.23
N ILE A 67 11.26 -3.61 -6.41
CA ILE A 67 9.95 -3.74 -5.73
C ILE A 67 9.74 -2.59 -4.75
N ALA A 68 10.76 -2.24 -3.96
CA ALA A 68 10.69 -1.11 -3.03
C ALA A 68 10.42 0.22 -3.74
N THR A 69 11.05 0.42 -4.89
CA THR A 69 10.81 1.61 -5.71
C THR A 69 9.37 1.67 -6.20
N ALA A 70 8.81 0.53 -6.60
CA ALA A 70 7.41 0.45 -7.01
C ALA A 70 6.46 0.71 -5.83
N VAL A 71 6.76 0.18 -4.66
CA VAL A 71 5.99 0.45 -3.43
C VAL A 71 5.96 1.94 -3.13
N PHE A 72 7.12 2.59 -3.18
CA PHE A 72 7.21 4.03 -2.96
C PHE A 72 6.45 4.79 -4.05
N GLY A 73 6.45 4.30 -5.29
CA GLY A 73 5.68 4.84 -6.39
C GLY A 73 4.17 4.83 -6.11
N VAL A 74 3.66 3.76 -5.51
CA VAL A 74 2.26 3.67 -5.08
C VAL A 74 1.95 4.75 -4.06
N ILE A 75 2.77 4.87 -3.02
CA ILE A 75 2.57 5.86 -1.95
C ILE A 75 2.62 7.28 -2.51
N SER A 76 3.61 7.59 -3.33
CA SER A 76 3.77 8.91 -3.94
C SER A 76 2.60 9.29 -4.84
N THR A 77 2.05 8.32 -5.59
CA THR A 77 0.91 8.53 -6.46
C THR A 77 -0.34 8.88 -5.63
N ILE A 78 -0.56 8.17 -4.53
CA ILE A 78 -1.68 8.44 -3.63
C ILE A 78 -1.54 9.83 -3.01
N TRP A 79 -0.34 10.21 -2.60
CA TRP A 79 -0.08 11.52 -2.00
C TRP A 79 -0.27 12.66 -3.00
N THR A 80 0.32 12.56 -4.19
CA THR A 80 0.21 13.61 -5.22
C THR A 80 -1.20 13.72 -5.77
N GLY A 81 -1.98 12.64 -5.73
CA GLY A 81 -3.38 12.63 -6.13
C GLY A 81 -4.33 13.16 -5.06
N GLY A 82 -3.81 13.54 -3.89
CA GLY A 82 -4.63 14.08 -2.79
C GLY A 82 -5.42 13.04 -2.02
N CYS A 83 -5.12 11.75 -2.19
CA CYS A 83 -5.89 10.65 -1.59
C CYS A 83 -5.28 10.11 -0.30
N LEU A 84 -4.06 10.52 0.08
CA LEU A 84 -3.33 9.92 1.21
C LEU A 84 -4.09 10.03 2.52
N GLY A 85 -4.66 11.19 2.81
CA GLY A 85 -5.44 11.40 4.04
C GLY A 85 -6.64 10.45 4.13
N ALA A 86 -7.38 10.28 3.04
CA ALA A 86 -8.53 9.40 3.00
C ALA A 86 -8.14 7.92 3.13
N VAL A 87 -7.04 7.51 2.49
CA VAL A 87 -6.51 6.15 2.59
C VAL A 87 -6.09 5.82 4.02
N VAL A 88 -5.32 6.71 4.64
CA VAL A 88 -4.87 6.54 6.04
C VAL A 88 -6.07 6.51 6.99
N SER A 89 -7.05 7.38 6.79
CA SER A 89 -8.27 7.42 7.59
C SER A 89 -9.07 6.11 7.48
N SER A 90 -9.20 5.56 6.29
CA SER A 90 -9.88 4.27 6.07
C SER A 90 -9.14 3.13 6.76
N TRP A 91 -7.81 3.13 6.73
CA TRP A 91 -6.98 2.16 7.45
C TRP A 91 -7.14 2.29 8.96
N LEU A 92 -7.07 3.51 9.48
CA LEU A 92 -7.16 3.76 10.92
C LEU A 92 -8.47 3.28 11.53
N GLY A 93 -9.56 3.32 10.76
CA GLY A 93 -10.85 2.83 11.20
C GLY A 93 -10.89 1.33 11.50
N THR A 94 -9.86 0.58 11.12
CA THR A 94 -9.77 -0.86 11.38
C THR A 94 -8.98 -1.20 12.64
N LEU A 95 -8.32 -0.21 13.24
CA LEU A 95 -7.47 -0.41 14.41
C LEU A 95 -8.25 -0.21 15.70
N THR A 96 -7.72 -0.75 16.81
CA THR A 96 -8.24 -0.42 18.13
C THR A 96 -7.93 1.05 18.43
N LEU A 97 -8.70 1.67 19.32
CA LEU A 97 -8.57 3.09 19.62
C LEU A 97 -7.13 3.48 20.02
N GLY A 98 -6.46 2.66 20.82
CA GLY A 98 -5.08 2.93 21.23
C GLY A 98 -4.12 2.90 20.05
N ASP A 99 -4.29 1.94 19.14
CA ASP A 99 -3.48 1.81 17.94
C ASP A 99 -3.76 2.95 16.96
N GLU A 100 -5.02 3.38 16.83
CA GLU A 100 -5.39 4.53 16.00
C GLU A 100 -4.62 5.79 16.41
N ILE A 101 -4.54 6.06 17.72
CA ILE A 101 -3.83 7.23 18.24
C ILE A 101 -2.33 7.11 17.96
N LEU A 102 -1.77 5.93 18.23
CA LEU A 102 -0.34 5.70 18.08
C LEU A 102 0.11 5.75 16.62
N TYR A 103 -0.58 5.01 15.75
CA TYR A 103 -0.19 4.93 14.35
C TYR A 103 -0.67 6.14 13.54
N GLY A 104 -1.81 6.75 13.88
CA GLY A 104 -2.38 7.83 13.11
C GLY A 104 -1.49 9.06 12.99
N ALA A 105 -1.02 9.58 14.10
CA ALA A 105 -0.16 10.75 14.11
C ALA A 105 1.21 10.46 13.51
N SER A 106 1.77 9.31 13.88
CA SER A 106 3.08 8.86 13.42
C SER A 106 3.07 8.51 11.92
N ALA A 107 2.04 7.79 11.48
CA ALA A 107 1.88 7.35 10.10
C ALA A 107 1.84 8.53 9.13
N LEU A 108 0.98 9.49 9.41
CA LEU A 108 0.81 10.63 8.52
C LEU A 108 2.08 11.47 8.44
N ALA A 109 2.71 11.72 9.59
CA ALA A 109 3.96 12.48 9.64
C ALA A 109 5.08 11.78 8.86
N THR A 110 5.22 10.46 9.02
CA THR A 110 6.24 9.67 8.34
C THR A 110 6.03 9.66 6.83
N LEU A 111 4.80 9.43 6.39
CA LEU A 111 4.49 9.40 4.96
C LEU A 111 4.67 10.78 4.30
N LEU A 112 4.27 11.85 4.98
CA LEU A 112 4.48 13.21 4.47
C LEU A 112 5.97 13.54 4.37
N ALA A 113 6.76 13.16 5.36
CA ALA A 113 8.20 13.37 5.32
C ALA A 113 8.86 12.59 4.17
N ALA A 114 8.47 11.35 3.96
CA ALA A 114 8.99 10.51 2.87
C ALA A 114 8.63 11.10 1.51
N CYS A 115 7.42 11.60 1.33
CA CYS A 115 6.98 12.20 0.08
C CYS A 115 7.60 13.57 -0.19
N ALA A 116 7.99 14.30 0.86
CA ALA A 116 8.63 15.60 0.74
C ALA A 116 10.10 15.53 0.34
N THR A 117 10.71 14.34 0.45
CA THR A 117 12.11 14.09 0.05
C THR A 117 12.11 13.30 -1.27
N ASP A 118 13.29 12.92 -1.74
CA ASP A 118 13.41 12.03 -2.91
C ASP A 118 13.06 10.57 -2.60
N GLY A 119 12.79 10.26 -1.35
CA GLY A 119 12.36 8.93 -0.93
C GLY A 119 13.45 7.87 -0.86
N LEU A 120 14.71 8.21 -1.11
CA LEU A 120 15.80 7.22 -1.17
C LEU A 120 15.95 6.42 0.13
N ALA A 121 15.86 7.09 1.27
CA ALA A 121 15.99 6.44 2.57
C ALA A 121 14.82 5.48 2.80
N GLU A 122 13.61 5.88 2.44
CA GLU A 122 12.41 5.04 2.58
C GLU A 122 12.46 3.83 1.65
N ILE A 123 12.93 4.01 0.41
CA ILE A 123 13.11 2.90 -0.52
C ILE A 123 14.06 1.87 0.06
N GLY A 124 15.15 2.32 0.66
CA GLY A 124 16.11 1.43 1.33
C GLY A 124 15.49 0.66 2.50
N ALA A 125 14.71 1.35 3.33
CA ALA A 125 14.03 0.74 4.47
C ALA A 125 13.00 -0.29 3.99
N ILE A 126 12.22 0.03 2.98
CA ILE A 126 11.23 -0.89 2.40
C ILE A 126 11.93 -2.13 1.82
N ALA A 127 13.06 -1.97 1.15
CA ALA A 127 13.81 -3.08 0.57
C ALA A 127 14.28 -4.06 1.65
N VAL A 128 14.68 -3.56 2.83
CA VAL A 128 15.05 -4.41 3.96
C VAL A 128 13.83 -5.18 4.49
N GLU A 129 12.70 -4.51 4.64
CA GLU A 129 11.47 -5.12 5.16
C GLU A 129 10.89 -6.17 4.21
N LEU A 130 11.10 -6.05 2.91
CA LEU A 130 10.58 -6.98 1.90
C LEU A 130 11.08 -8.42 2.11
N ALA A 131 12.20 -8.62 2.77
CA ALA A 131 12.71 -9.96 3.07
C ALA A 131 11.71 -10.78 3.90
N ASN A 132 10.83 -10.11 4.64
CA ASN A 132 9.86 -10.74 5.54
C ASN A 132 8.41 -10.45 5.14
N ALA A 133 8.17 -9.91 3.95
CA ALA A 133 6.85 -9.41 3.53
C ALA A 133 6.33 -10.12 2.27
N GLY A 134 6.37 -11.45 2.26
CA GLY A 134 5.84 -12.24 1.15
C GLY A 134 4.35 -11.94 0.87
N TRP A 135 3.61 -11.49 1.87
CA TRP A 135 2.20 -11.15 1.72
C TRP A 135 1.96 -10.00 0.72
N LEU A 136 2.89 -9.06 0.57
CA LEU A 136 2.75 -7.98 -0.42
C LEU A 136 2.80 -8.54 -1.85
N VAL A 137 3.77 -9.40 -2.13
CA VAL A 137 3.90 -10.02 -3.45
C VAL A 137 2.67 -10.89 -3.76
N ASP A 138 2.22 -11.67 -2.78
CA ASP A 138 1.04 -12.51 -2.93
C ASP A 138 -0.21 -11.68 -3.22
N ASP A 139 -0.43 -10.61 -2.46
CA ASP A 139 -1.58 -9.72 -2.67
C ASP A 139 -1.50 -9.01 -4.03
N SER A 140 -0.30 -8.64 -4.46
CA SER A 140 -0.10 -8.01 -5.77
C SER A 140 -0.41 -8.97 -6.91
N ILE A 141 -0.02 -10.24 -6.80
CA ILE A 141 -0.34 -11.28 -7.77
C ILE A 141 -1.87 -11.46 -7.85
N LYS A 142 -2.54 -11.53 -6.71
CA LYS A 142 -4.00 -11.63 -6.64
C LYS A 142 -4.68 -10.41 -7.26
N CYS A 143 -4.09 -9.22 -7.07
CA CYS A 143 -4.61 -7.99 -7.66
C CYS A 143 -4.51 -8.02 -9.18
N VAL A 144 -3.36 -8.42 -9.73
CA VAL A 144 -3.16 -8.55 -11.17
C VAL A 144 -4.19 -9.54 -11.75
N ASP A 145 -4.39 -10.68 -11.09
CA ASP A 145 -5.34 -11.69 -11.54
C ASP A 145 -6.78 -11.18 -11.47
N ALA A 146 -7.16 -10.57 -10.34
CA ALA A 146 -8.54 -10.11 -10.12
C ALA A 146 -8.92 -8.97 -11.06
N CYS A 147 -7.96 -8.12 -11.41
CA CYS A 147 -8.19 -6.95 -12.27
C CYS A 147 -7.87 -7.24 -13.74
N SER A 148 -7.41 -8.43 -14.06
CA SER A 148 -7.01 -8.84 -15.42
C SER A 148 -5.89 -7.97 -16.02
N TYR A 149 -4.98 -7.51 -15.19
CA TYR A 149 -3.77 -6.85 -15.66
C TYR A 149 -2.81 -7.94 -16.16
N ALA A 150 -2.35 -7.82 -17.29
CA ALA A 150 -1.61 -8.88 -17.96
C ALA A 150 -0.39 -9.40 -17.23
#